data_d28b435f55ca307b3d72cbd7e7d9e5aa
#
_entry.id   d28b435f55ca307b3d72cbd7e7d9e5aa
#
_cell.length_a   1.000
_cell.length_b   1.000
_cell.length_c   1.000
_cell.angle_alpha   90.00
_cell.angle_beta   90.00
_cell.angle_gamma   90.00
#
_symmetry.space_group_name_H-M   'P 1'
#
loop_
_entity.id
_entity.type
_entity.pdbx_description
1 polymer ?
#
loop_
_entity_poly.entity_id
_entity_poly.type
_entity_poly.pdbx_seq_one_letter_code
_entity_poly.pdbx_strand_id
1 'polypeptide(L)'
;EISACLVGSEMCIRDRYKIAPLTAVIRNGGYQLKDAAVRIVPKHGGAEIKYNVSDVQLRTHAGIPVFGLYPDYNNTVEVSYTLVDGTKETRVENEVYRIYAPGIHTETNGTAAQHHAMFETEVKKVAPEFKDRLYFINNFLPSGGNVARTTWNNPMGGALEWVYYPQNAVIDTAGDVRWYMFVSPIYDPENIYKSGIMMGFHQADDGFLTFGYGQRYAKYDLMGREVFNRRLPAGYADFSHAMDPAQNGHYFLRVSSADYRRPDGKRVHTVRDVILEVDQNGC
;
A
#
# COMPACT_ATOMS: atom_id res chain seq x y z
N GLU A 1 21.18 3.83 2.80
CA GLU A 1 20.91 4.99 3.66
C GLU A 1 21.39 6.25 2.94
N ILE A 2 20.45 7.05 2.44
CA ILE A 2 20.78 8.39 1.95
C ILE A 2 20.07 9.36 2.88
N SER A 3 20.80 9.83 3.87
CA SER A 3 20.41 11.00 4.66
C SER A 3 20.95 12.23 3.94
N ALA A 4 20.12 12.85 3.09
CA ALA A 4 20.45 14.16 2.53
C ALA A 4 19.90 15.23 3.49
N CYS A 5 20.74 15.69 4.42
CA CYS A 5 20.51 16.95 5.10
C CYS A 5 21.05 18.08 4.22
N LEU A 6 20.17 18.93 3.71
CA LEU A 6 20.58 20.18 3.07
C LEU A 6 20.98 21.19 4.14
N VAL A 7 22.17 21.77 3.99
CA VAL A 7 22.72 22.80 4.87
C VAL A 7 21.78 24.01 4.80
N GLY A 8 21.04 24.27 5.87
CA GLY A 8 20.17 25.44 5.99
C GLY A 8 18.71 25.18 6.35
N SER A 9 18.18 23.96 6.18
CA SER A 9 16.90 23.56 6.74
C SER A 9 17.11 22.45 7.77
N GLU A 10 16.49 22.57 8.93
CA GLU A 10 16.51 21.53 9.97
C GLU A 10 15.66 20.31 9.55
N MET A 11 15.07 20.34 8.37
CA MET A 11 14.21 19.29 7.81
C MET A 11 15.04 18.30 6.99
N CYS A 12 15.02 17.04 7.41
CA CYS A 12 15.72 15.94 6.74
C CYS A 12 14.73 15.00 6.05
N ILE A 13 15.09 14.53 4.86
CA ILE A 13 14.33 13.46 4.18
C ILE A 13 14.66 12.14 4.87
N ARG A 14 13.65 11.50 5.42
CA ARG A 14 13.79 10.15 5.99
C ARG A 14 13.52 9.10 4.95
N ASP A 15 14.18 7.97 5.12
CA ASP A 15 13.87 6.74 4.44
C ASP A 15 12.38 6.40 4.57
N ARG A 16 11.80 6.03 3.48
CA ARG A 16 10.39 5.66 3.31
C ARG A 16 10.04 4.39 4.06
N TYR A 17 8.80 4.18 4.30
CA TYR A 17 8.29 2.87 4.71
C TYR A 17 8.57 1.85 3.61
N LYS A 18 9.12 0.70 3.97
CA LYS A 18 9.63 -0.32 3.03
C LYS A 18 8.60 -0.80 2.00
N ILE A 19 7.31 -0.74 2.33
CA ILE A 19 6.20 -1.24 1.49
C ILE A 19 5.81 -0.26 0.37
N ALA A 20 6.10 1.04 0.50
CA ALA A 20 5.73 2.06 -0.47
C ALA A 20 6.97 2.82 -0.99
N PRO A 21 7.77 2.24 -1.90
CA PRO A 21 9.07 2.80 -2.29
C PRO A 21 9.03 4.15 -3.00
N LEU A 22 7.89 4.52 -3.62
CA LEU A 22 7.72 5.81 -4.30
C LEU A 22 7.12 6.88 -3.37
N THR A 23 7.43 6.80 -2.08
CA THR A 23 7.03 7.77 -1.06
C THR A 23 8.23 8.24 -0.27
N ALA A 24 8.09 9.39 0.39
CA ALA A 24 9.09 9.93 1.29
C ALA A 24 8.43 10.71 2.43
N VAL A 25 9.16 10.98 3.50
CA VAL A 25 8.72 11.91 4.56
C VAL A 25 9.77 12.99 4.71
N ILE A 26 9.36 14.24 4.54
CA ILE A 26 10.17 15.40 4.88
C ILE A 26 9.96 15.66 6.37
N ARG A 27 10.97 15.38 7.19
CA ARG A 27 10.85 15.45 8.65
C ARG A 27 10.67 16.88 9.13
N ASN A 28 9.88 17.05 10.17
CA ASN A 28 9.57 18.36 10.75
C ASN A 28 10.67 18.95 11.65
N GLY A 29 11.81 18.28 11.82
CA GLY A 29 12.92 18.75 12.66
C GLY A 29 12.56 18.91 14.15
N GLY A 30 11.42 18.36 14.61
CA GLY A 30 10.89 18.55 15.96
C GLY A 30 9.91 19.71 16.11
N TYR A 31 9.71 20.50 15.07
CA TYR A 31 8.72 21.58 15.07
C TYR A 31 7.30 21.07 14.76
N GLN A 32 6.32 21.81 15.24
CA GLN A 32 4.94 21.56 14.80
C GLN A 32 4.71 22.21 13.43
N LEU A 33 4.10 21.47 12.52
CA LEU A 33 3.71 21.95 11.19
C LEU A 33 2.20 21.98 11.06
N LYS A 34 1.70 22.96 10.28
CA LYS A 34 0.29 23.07 9.87
C LYS A 34 0.18 23.62 8.45
N ASP A 35 -1.01 23.54 7.87
CA ASP A 35 -1.35 24.07 6.54
C ASP A 35 -0.34 23.62 5.47
N ALA A 36 0.07 22.37 5.52
CA ALA A 36 1.05 21.85 4.59
C ALA A 36 0.41 21.43 3.26
N ALA A 37 1.11 21.74 2.17
CA ALA A 37 0.76 21.33 0.82
C ALA A 37 2.00 20.77 0.12
N VAL A 38 1.77 19.78 -0.74
CA VAL A 38 2.82 19.11 -1.54
C VAL A 38 2.46 19.22 -3.00
N ARG A 39 3.46 19.46 -3.82
CA ARG A 39 3.37 19.40 -5.28
C ARG A 39 4.55 18.61 -5.83
N ILE A 40 4.25 17.55 -6.55
CA ILE A 40 5.25 16.83 -7.34
C ILE A 40 5.30 17.47 -8.73
N VAL A 41 6.43 18.09 -9.05
CA VAL A 41 6.60 18.72 -10.36
C VAL A 41 6.60 17.63 -11.43
N PRO A 42 5.70 17.70 -12.42
CA PRO A 42 5.63 16.67 -13.45
C PRO A 42 6.90 16.66 -14.31
N LYS A 43 7.34 15.48 -14.70
CA LYS A 43 8.32 15.35 -15.78
C LYS A 43 7.69 15.75 -17.11
N HIS A 44 8.49 15.95 -18.15
CA HIS A 44 7.97 16.36 -19.47
C HIS A 44 6.86 15.40 -19.95
N GLY A 45 5.67 15.94 -20.21
CA GLY A 45 4.48 15.16 -20.60
C GLY A 45 3.80 14.39 -19.48
N GLY A 46 4.27 14.48 -18.24
CA GLY A 46 3.69 13.79 -17.08
C GLY A 46 2.52 14.53 -16.45
N ALA A 47 1.78 13.83 -15.61
CA ALA A 47 0.68 14.38 -14.83
C ALA A 47 1.15 15.01 -13.51
N GLU A 48 0.57 16.15 -13.15
CA GLU A 48 0.82 16.82 -11.87
C GLU A 48 0.13 16.07 -10.72
N ILE A 49 0.83 15.92 -9.60
CA ILE A 49 0.24 15.50 -8.32
C ILE A 49 0.39 16.66 -7.34
N LYS A 50 -0.74 17.13 -6.81
CA LYS A 50 -0.78 18.18 -5.80
C LYS A 50 -1.86 17.87 -4.77
N TYR A 51 -1.53 18.04 -3.49
CA TYR A 51 -2.47 17.79 -2.39
C TYR A 51 -2.11 18.56 -1.13
N ASN A 52 -3.10 18.73 -0.27
CA ASN A 52 -2.93 19.25 1.07
C ASN A 52 -2.70 18.08 2.05
N VAL A 53 -1.89 18.34 3.05
CA VAL A 53 -1.58 17.37 4.12
C VAL A 53 -2.33 17.77 5.37
N SER A 54 -3.14 16.85 5.91
CA SER A 54 -3.88 17.11 7.13
C SER A 54 -2.97 17.11 8.36
N ASP A 55 -3.40 17.80 9.43
CA ASP A 55 -2.68 17.80 10.71
C ASP A 55 -2.51 16.41 11.30
N VAL A 56 -3.46 15.52 11.04
CA VAL A 56 -3.36 14.11 11.45
C VAL A 56 -2.20 13.43 10.74
N GLN A 57 -2.08 13.62 9.44
CA GLN A 57 -0.98 13.06 8.64
C GLN A 57 0.38 13.65 9.05
N LEU A 58 0.46 14.96 9.28
CA LEU A 58 1.68 15.61 9.77
C LEU A 58 2.15 15.01 11.10
N ARG A 59 1.23 14.80 12.04
CA ARG A 59 1.55 14.15 13.33
C ARG A 59 1.91 12.68 13.17
N THR A 60 1.14 11.94 12.37
CA THR A 60 1.34 10.49 12.17
C THR A 60 2.71 10.19 11.61
N HIS A 61 3.18 11.00 10.66
CA HIS A 61 4.45 10.78 9.97
C HIS A 61 5.62 11.59 10.58
N ALA A 62 5.36 12.42 11.58
CA ALA A 62 6.33 13.36 12.16
C ALA A 62 7.02 14.19 11.07
N GLY A 63 6.24 14.72 10.14
CA GLY A 63 6.69 15.48 8.98
C GLY A 63 5.66 15.52 7.86
N ILE A 64 6.10 15.99 6.70
CA ILE A 64 5.27 16.11 5.50
C ILE A 64 5.38 14.82 4.69
N PRO A 65 4.31 14.00 4.59
CA PRO A 65 4.32 12.81 3.73
C PRO A 65 4.29 13.21 2.26
N VAL A 66 5.21 12.63 1.50
CA VAL A 66 5.34 12.81 0.05
C VAL A 66 4.91 11.54 -0.64
N PHE A 67 3.87 11.60 -1.44
CA PHE A 67 3.28 10.51 -2.21
C PHE A 67 3.33 10.82 -3.71
N GLY A 68 3.60 9.82 -4.53
CA GLY A 68 3.47 9.94 -5.97
C GLY A 68 4.77 10.32 -6.69
N LEU A 69 5.92 9.90 -6.17
CA LEU A 69 7.21 10.08 -6.84
C LEU A 69 7.30 9.23 -8.12
N TYR A 70 7.97 9.75 -9.14
CA TYR A 70 8.36 8.97 -10.32
C TYR A 70 9.49 7.99 -9.97
N PRO A 71 9.42 6.74 -10.41
CA PRO A 71 10.49 5.76 -10.23
C PRO A 71 11.70 6.10 -11.11
N ASP A 72 12.90 5.70 -10.65
CA ASP A 72 14.19 5.95 -11.31
C ASP A 72 14.35 7.40 -11.76
N TYR A 73 14.00 8.31 -10.88
CA TYR A 73 13.94 9.72 -11.22
C TYR A 73 14.29 10.62 -10.03
N ASN A 74 15.00 11.72 -10.32
CA ASN A 74 15.28 12.75 -9.34
C ASN A 74 14.12 13.76 -9.30
N ASN A 75 13.12 13.46 -8.49
CA ASN A 75 11.89 14.22 -8.39
C ASN A 75 12.13 15.60 -7.79
N THR A 76 11.46 16.61 -8.36
CA THR A 76 11.33 17.92 -7.74
C THR A 76 10.04 17.96 -6.97
N VAL A 77 10.14 18.19 -5.66
CA VAL A 77 9.01 18.27 -4.73
C VAL A 77 8.97 19.68 -4.15
N GLU A 78 7.89 20.39 -4.39
CA GLU A 78 7.63 21.70 -3.81
C GLU A 78 6.68 21.53 -2.62
N VAL A 79 7.02 22.13 -1.51
CA VAL A 79 6.20 22.10 -0.30
C VAL A 79 5.98 23.51 0.23
N SER A 80 4.79 23.74 0.76
CA SER A 80 4.46 24.94 1.51
C SER A 80 3.88 24.51 2.85
N TYR A 81 4.23 25.19 3.92
CA TYR A 81 3.75 24.86 5.27
C TYR A 81 3.88 26.05 6.21
N THR A 82 3.21 25.98 7.34
CA THR A 82 3.41 26.91 8.46
C THR A 82 4.17 26.17 9.58
N LEU A 83 5.33 26.69 9.93
CA LEU A 83 6.14 26.22 11.05
C LEU A 83 5.68 26.94 12.31
N VAL A 84 5.43 26.17 13.38
CA VAL A 84 5.02 26.67 14.68
C VAL A 84 6.12 26.39 15.72
N ASP A 85 6.69 27.46 16.26
CA ASP A 85 7.69 27.42 17.33
C ASP A 85 7.14 28.22 18.53
N GLY A 86 6.59 27.51 19.50
CA GLY A 86 5.85 28.11 20.61
C GLY A 86 4.67 28.96 20.13
N THR A 87 4.75 30.30 20.28
CA THR A 87 3.74 31.23 19.81
C THR A 87 4.07 31.86 18.46
N LYS A 88 5.27 31.60 17.94
CA LYS A 88 5.72 32.15 16.66
C LYS A 88 5.30 31.23 15.51
N GLU A 89 4.66 31.80 14.53
CA GLU A 89 4.33 31.11 13.27
C GLU A 89 5.14 31.72 12.13
N THR A 90 5.72 30.84 11.31
CA THR A 90 6.48 31.24 10.13
C THR A 90 5.94 30.48 8.91
N ARG A 91 5.42 31.22 7.94
CA ARG A 91 4.98 30.64 6.68
C ARG A 91 6.18 30.41 5.77
N VAL A 92 6.29 29.19 5.25
CA VAL A 92 7.26 28.78 4.24
C VAL A 92 6.49 28.46 2.97
N GLU A 93 6.87 29.09 1.87
CA GLU A 93 6.23 28.91 0.57
C GLU A 93 7.20 28.34 -0.44
N ASN A 94 6.74 27.30 -1.16
CA ASN A 94 7.45 26.70 -2.28
C ASN A 94 8.90 26.29 -1.97
N GLU A 95 9.14 25.73 -0.80
CA GLU A 95 10.44 25.13 -0.49
C GLU A 95 10.63 23.89 -1.39
N VAL A 96 11.80 23.79 -2.02
CA VAL A 96 12.07 22.79 -3.05
C VAL A 96 12.99 21.70 -2.54
N TYR A 97 12.55 20.46 -2.66
CA TYR A 97 13.34 19.26 -2.37
C TYR A 97 13.63 18.48 -3.64
N ARG A 98 14.84 17.92 -3.71
CA ARG A 98 15.23 16.97 -4.74
C ARG A 98 15.26 15.57 -4.15
N ILE A 99 14.33 14.71 -4.57
CA ILE A 99 14.16 13.37 -4.01
C ILE A 99 14.34 12.34 -5.12
N TYR A 100 15.43 11.61 -5.07
CA TYR A 100 15.60 10.45 -5.95
C TYR A 100 14.75 9.29 -5.41
N ALA A 101 13.89 8.74 -6.25
CA ALA A 101 13.20 7.48 -5.98
C ALA A 101 13.79 6.39 -6.88
N PRO A 102 14.19 5.24 -6.33
CA PRO A 102 14.76 4.16 -7.15
C PRO A 102 13.74 3.59 -8.12
N GLY A 103 14.24 2.88 -9.11
CA GLY A 103 13.40 2.16 -10.07
C GLY A 103 12.48 1.15 -9.39
N ILE A 104 11.43 0.76 -10.09
CA ILE A 104 10.49 -0.24 -9.60
C ILE A 104 11.24 -1.57 -9.43
N HIS A 105 11.04 -2.15 -8.25
CA HIS A 105 11.64 -3.40 -7.87
C HIS A 105 10.51 -4.40 -7.63
N THR A 106 10.42 -5.42 -8.47
CA THR A 106 9.48 -6.52 -8.31
C THR A 106 10.25 -7.82 -8.12
N GLU A 107 9.82 -8.63 -7.19
CA GLU A 107 10.37 -9.97 -7.01
C GLU A 107 9.54 -10.98 -7.80
N THR A 108 10.18 -11.99 -8.30
CA THR A 108 9.55 -13.18 -8.85
C THR A 108 9.88 -14.37 -7.96
N ASN A 109 8.95 -15.30 -7.80
CA ASN A 109 9.05 -16.49 -6.95
C ASN A 109 10.48 -17.07 -6.82
N GLY A 110 11.19 -16.72 -5.73
CA GLY A 110 12.48 -17.30 -5.38
C GLY A 110 13.63 -16.98 -6.33
N THR A 111 13.44 -16.17 -7.35
CA THR A 111 14.52 -15.63 -8.17
C THR A 111 14.91 -14.26 -7.66
N ALA A 112 16.19 -13.93 -7.80
CA ALA A 112 16.71 -12.63 -7.41
C ALA A 112 15.83 -11.51 -7.96
N ALA A 113 15.58 -10.55 -7.12
CA ALA A 113 14.86 -9.35 -7.47
C ALA A 113 15.37 -8.77 -8.79
N GLN A 114 14.49 -8.59 -9.73
CA GLN A 114 14.81 -7.99 -11.02
C GLN A 114 14.13 -6.63 -11.12
N HIS A 115 14.88 -5.64 -11.60
CA HIS A 115 14.30 -4.35 -11.96
C HIS A 115 13.45 -4.53 -13.21
N HIS A 116 12.14 -4.64 -13.03
CA HIS A 116 11.19 -4.70 -14.13
C HIS A 116 10.19 -3.57 -14.01
N ALA A 117 9.78 -3.04 -15.15
CA ALA A 117 8.48 -2.39 -15.21
C ALA A 117 7.43 -3.41 -14.78
N MET A 118 6.52 -3.01 -13.88
CA MET A 118 5.46 -3.92 -13.41
C MET A 118 4.56 -4.36 -14.56
N PHE A 119 4.32 -3.46 -15.49
CA PHE A 119 3.52 -3.64 -16.72
C PHE A 119 3.83 -2.48 -17.67
N GLU A 120 3.54 -2.68 -18.93
CA GLU A 120 3.59 -1.61 -19.94
C GLU A 120 2.23 -0.92 -20.00
N THR A 121 2.26 0.40 -20.15
CA THR A 121 1.06 1.24 -20.30
C THR A 121 1.07 1.94 -21.64
N GLU A 122 -0.07 1.93 -22.32
CA GLU A 122 -0.29 2.71 -23.53
C GLU A 122 -1.53 3.58 -23.34
N VAL A 123 -1.35 4.89 -23.30
CA VAL A 123 -2.45 5.84 -23.15
C VAL A 123 -3.05 6.15 -24.52
N LYS A 124 -4.21 5.63 -24.81
CA LYS A 124 -4.93 5.87 -26.06
C LYS A 124 -5.69 7.20 -26.07
N LYS A 125 -6.33 7.51 -24.95
CA LYS A 125 -7.14 8.71 -24.79
C LYS A 125 -7.38 8.99 -23.31
N VAL A 126 -7.35 10.27 -22.95
CA VAL A 126 -7.76 10.76 -21.63
C VAL A 126 -8.90 11.72 -21.84
N ALA A 127 -10.08 11.42 -21.28
CA ALA A 127 -11.18 12.36 -21.29
C ALA A 127 -10.86 13.51 -20.29
N PRO A 128 -11.22 14.76 -20.62
CA PRO A 128 -10.83 15.93 -19.80
C PRO A 128 -11.22 15.82 -18.33
N GLU A 129 -12.35 15.21 -18.02
CA GLU A 129 -12.88 15.03 -16.68
C GLU A 129 -12.07 14.00 -15.84
N PHE A 130 -11.18 13.23 -16.47
CA PHE A 130 -10.35 12.22 -15.82
C PHE A 130 -8.86 12.56 -15.78
N LYS A 131 -8.47 13.67 -16.40
CA LYS A 131 -7.04 14.02 -16.58
C LYS A 131 -6.23 14.14 -15.27
N ASP A 132 -6.90 14.50 -14.17
CA ASP A 132 -6.26 14.74 -12.86
C ASP A 132 -6.48 13.57 -11.88
N ARG A 133 -6.90 12.39 -12.38
CA ARG A 133 -7.14 11.21 -11.56
C ARG A 133 -5.93 10.31 -11.48
N LEU A 134 -5.87 9.57 -10.37
CA LEU A 134 -4.99 8.44 -10.17
C LEU A 134 -5.82 7.15 -10.16
N TYR A 135 -5.24 6.07 -10.65
CA TYR A 135 -5.93 4.79 -10.80
C TYR A 135 -5.20 3.70 -10.04
N PHE A 136 -5.91 3.02 -9.13
CA PHE A 136 -5.42 1.80 -8.54
C PHE A 136 -5.50 0.65 -9.53
N ILE A 137 -4.38 -0.07 -9.64
CA ILE A 137 -4.25 -1.30 -10.40
C ILE A 137 -3.99 -2.44 -9.43
N ASN A 138 -4.89 -3.42 -9.44
CA ASN A 138 -4.69 -4.68 -8.74
C ASN A 138 -4.34 -5.74 -9.78
N ASN A 139 -3.08 -6.10 -9.88
CA ASN A 139 -2.55 -7.02 -10.86
C ASN A 139 -1.72 -8.12 -10.20
N PHE A 140 -1.46 -9.17 -10.97
CA PHE A 140 -0.59 -10.26 -10.60
C PHE A 140 0.44 -10.49 -11.69
N LEU A 141 1.64 -10.94 -11.31
CA LEU A 141 2.61 -11.39 -12.30
C LEU A 141 1.99 -12.51 -13.14
N PRO A 142 1.98 -12.37 -14.47
CA PRO A 142 1.50 -13.44 -15.32
C PRO A 142 2.32 -14.71 -15.08
N SER A 143 1.65 -15.83 -15.10
CA SER A 143 2.21 -17.16 -14.89
C SER A 143 3.12 -17.58 -16.06
N GLY A 144 4.25 -16.90 -16.22
CA GLY A 144 5.33 -17.37 -17.09
C GLY A 144 6.12 -18.44 -16.36
N GLY A 145 5.82 -19.70 -16.66
CA GLY A 145 6.68 -20.84 -16.34
C GLY A 145 6.88 -21.25 -14.90
N ASN A 146 6.87 -20.45 -13.88
CA ASN A 146 7.06 -20.84 -12.47
C ASN A 146 6.49 -19.82 -11.47
N VAL A 147 5.68 -18.93 -11.92
CA VAL A 147 5.23 -17.77 -11.13
C VAL A 147 3.97 -18.08 -10.35
N ALA A 148 3.16 -19.04 -10.81
CA ALA A 148 1.98 -19.50 -10.11
C ALA A 148 2.26 -20.90 -9.55
N ARG A 149 2.33 -21.02 -8.24
CA ARG A 149 2.26 -22.32 -7.58
C ARG A 149 0.81 -22.58 -7.22
N THR A 150 0.22 -23.56 -7.86
CA THR A 150 -1.02 -24.13 -7.37
C THR A 150 -0.67 -25.13 -6.29
N THR A 151 -1.03 -24.87 -5.07
CA THR A 151 -0.80 -25.82 -3.97
C THR A 151 -2.00 -26.78 -3.89
N TRP A 152 -2.11 -27.67 -4.87
CA TRP A 152 -3.19 -28.65 -4.97
C TRP A 152 -3.35 -29.52 -3.70
N ASN A 153 -2.30 -29.70 -2.95
CA ASN A 153 -2.29 -30.46 -1.71
C ASN A 153 -2.51 -29.59 -0.46
N ASN A 154 -2.88 -28.33 -0.64
CA ASN A 154 -3.19 -27.49 0.49
C ASN A 154 -4.59 -27.84 1.04
N PRO A 155 -4.69 -28.43 2.23
CA PRO A 155 -5.98 -28.80 2.80
C PRO A 155 -6.83 -27.59 3.20
N MET A 156 -6.25 -26.38 3.13
CA MET A 156 -6.88 -25.14 3.52
C MET A 156 -7.67 -24.51 2.38
N GLY A 157 -7.24 -24.64 1.13
CA GLY A 157 -7.90 -24.03 -0.02
C GLY A 157 -7.71 -22.51 -0.12
N GLY A 158 -8.63 -21.82 -0.81
CA GLY A 158 -8.78 -20.38 -0.90
C GLY A 158 -7.58 -19.60 -1.40
N ALA A 159 -7.20 -18.55 -0.66
CA ALA A 159 -6.06 -17.72 -1.02
C ALA A 159 -4.75 -18.51 -1.13
N LEU A 160 -4.67 -19.66 -0.47
CA LEU A 160 -3.50 -20.54 -0.49
C LEU A 160 -3.46 -21.52 -1.66
N GLU A 161 -4.55 -21.68 -2.40
CA GLU A 161 -4.55 -22.50 -3.63
C GLU A 161 -3.65 -21.92 -4.71
N TRP A 162 -3.47 -20.59 -4.70
CA TRP A 162 -2.78 -19.85 -5.74
C TRP A 162 -1.69 -18.98 -5.11
N VAL A 163 -0.49 -19.11 -5.59
CA VAL A 163 0.64 -18.28 -5.19
C VAL A 163 1.04 -17.40 -6.37
N TYR A 164 0.40 -16.23 -6.47
CA TYR A 164 0.74 -15.19 -7.43
C TYR A 164 1.41 -14.05 -6.72
N TYR A 165 2.46 -13.52 -7.31
CA TYR A 165 3.11 -12.33 -6.79
C TYR A 165 2.24 -11.11 -7.09
N PRO A 166 1.73 -10.41 -6.07
CA PRO A 166 0.85 -9.26 -6.29
C PRO A 166 1.63 -8.07 -6.85
N GLN A 167 1.02 -7.35 -7.79
CA GLN A 167 1.54 -6.14 -8.40
C GLN A 167 0.52 -5.02 -8.24
N ASN A 168 0.34 -4.55 -7.02
CA ASN A 168 -0.57 -3.45 -6.73
C ASN A 168 0.16 -2.13 -6.96
N ALA A 169 -0.44 -1.27 -7.78
CA ALA A 169 0.15 0.00 -8.17
C ALA A 169 -0.90 1.10 -8.29
N VAL A 170 -0.43 2.34 -8.30
CA VAL A 170 -1.20 3.51 -8.72
C VAL A 170 -0.51 4.10 -9.93
N ILE A 171 -1.27 4.33 -10.98
CA ILE A 171 -0.81 5.02 -12.19
C ILE A 171 -1.51 6.37 -12.35
N ASP A 172 -0.84 7.29 -13.00
CA ASP A 172 -1.44 8.53 -13.45
C ASP A 172 -1.98 8.42 -14.90
N THR A 173 -2.58 9.49 -15.38
CA THR A 173 -3.15 9.56 -16.73
C THR A 173 -2.13 9.68 -17.85
N ALA A 174 -0.86 9.88 -17.54
CA ALA A 174 0.24 9.76 -18.49
C ALA A 174 0.76 8.31 -18.62
N GLY A 175 0.23 7.39 -17.78
CA GLY A 175 0.63 5.99 -17.75
C GLY A 175 1.84 5.72 -16.84
N ASP A 176 2.30 6.71 -16.10
CA ASP A 176 3.42 6.55 -15.19
C ASP A 176 2.98 5.90 -13.88
N VAL A 177 3.76 4.94 -13.38
CA VAL A 177 3.58 4.40 -12.03
C VAL A 177 4.01 5.47 -11.02
N ARG A 178 3.09 5.85 -10.13
CA ARG A 178 3.29 6.87 -9.11
C ARG A 178 3.31 6.30 -7.69
N TRP A 179 2.94 5.08 -7.54
CA TRP A 179 2.99 4.30 -6.32
C TRP A 179 2.93 2.82 -6.64
N TYR A 180 3.60 2.01 -5.86
CA TYR A 180 3.40 0.56 -5.90
C TYR A 180 3.65 -0.05 -4.53
N MET A 181 3.06 -1.21 -4.31
CA MET A 181 3.26 -1.97 -3.10
C MET A 181 4.43 -2.94 -3.28
N PHE A 182 5.51 -2.72 -2.55
CA PHE A 182 6.60 -3.68 -2.46
C PHE A 182 6.28 -4.68 -1.36
N VAL A 183 5.89 -5.88 -1.75
CA VAL A 183 5.25 -6.85 -0.85
C VAL A 183 6.24 -7.74 -0.08
N SER A 184 7.50 -7.83 -0.52
CA SER A 184 8.49 -8.72 0.10
C SER A 184 8.65 -8.60 1.62
N PRO A 185 8.47 -7.44 2.25
CA PRO A 185 8.53 -7.36 3.71
C PRO A 185 7.42 -8.13 4.44
N ILE A 186 6.31 -8.39 3.78
CA ILE A 186 5.11 -9.01 4.38
C ILE A 186 4.73 -10.34 3.73
N TYR A 187 5.12 -10.56 2.49
CA TYR A 187 4.77 -11.72 1.69
C TYR A 187 5.94 -12.71 1.62
N ASP A 188 5.65 -13.97 1.89
CA ASP A 188 6.62 -15.03 1.85
C ASP A 188 5.98 -16.27 1.20
N PRO A 189 6.36 -16.62 -0.04
CA PRO A 189 5.73 -17.69 -0.78
C PRO A 189 5.93 -19.08 -0.15
N GLU A 190 6.92 -19.24 0.71
CA GLU A 190 7.18 -20.52 1.38
C GLU A 190 6.43 -20.62 2.73
N ASN A 191 5.81 -19.55 3.19
CA ASN A 191 5.11 -19.52 4.47
C ASN A 191 3.59 -19.45 4.27
N ILE A 192 2.89 -20.53 4.64
CA ILE A 192 1.43 -20.63 4.48
C ILE A 192 0.63 -19.51 5.16
N TYR A 193 1.19 -18.85 6.16
CA TYR A 193 0.55 -17.72 6.82
C TYR A 193 0.78 -16.39 6.12
N LYS A 194 1.68 -16.32 5.15
CA LYS A 194 2.11 -15.10 4.47
C LYS A 194 2.15 -15.23 2.95
N SER A 195 1.71 -16.34 2.41
CA SER A 195 1.70 -16.63 0.97
C SER A 195 0.28 -16.56 0.40
N GLY A 196 0.11 -17.06 -0.80
CA GLY A 196 -1.17 -17.08 -1.48
C GLY A 196 -1.46 -15.82 -2.27
N ILE A 197 -2.59 -15.78 -2.92
CA ILE A 197 -3.02 -14.61 -3.67
C ILE A 197 -3.45 -13.49 -2.72
N MET A 198 -3.05 -12.27 -3.01
CA MET A 198 -3.56 -11.09 -2.29
C MET A 198 -4.95 -10.76 -2.83
N MET A 199 -5.96 -10.83 -1.97
CA MET A 199 -7.36 -10.66 -2.31
C MET A 199 -7.98 -9.47 -1.58
N GLY A 200 -9.08 -8.94 -2.12
CA GLY A 200 -9.80 -7.82 -1.52
C GLY A 200 -8.98 -6.55 -1.41
N PHE A 201 -7.97 -6.38 -2.28
CA PHE A 201 -7.15 -5.17 -2.26
C PHE A 201 -7.97 -3.99 -2.77
N HIS A 202 -8.23 -3.04 -1.89
CA HIS A 202 -8.91 -1.80 -2.24
C HIS A 202 -8.56 -0.66 -1.28
N GLN A 203 -8.90 0.54 -1.67
CA GLN A 203 -8.84 1.69 -0.79
C GLN A 203 -10.18 1.84 -0.08
N ALA A 204 -10.16 1.76 1.25
CA ALA A 204 -11.34 1.98 2.07
C ALA A 204 -11.72 3.48 2.12
N ASP A 205 -12.94 3.80 2.58
CA ASP A 205 -13.47 5.16 2.66
C ASP A 205 -12.62 6.11 3.51
N ASP A 206 -11.87 5.57 4.47
CA ASP A 206 -10.92 6.32 5.30
C ASP A 206 -9.56 6.57 4.62
N GLY A 207 -9.41 6.16 3.36
CA GLY A 207 -8.21 6.34 2.54
C GLY A 207 -7.11 5.30 2.76
N PHE A 208 -7.30 4.35 3.68
CA PHE A 208 -6.35 3.26 3.92
C PHE A 208 -6.54 2.11 2.93
N LEU A 209 -5.50 1.33 2.74
CA LEU A 209 -5.53 0.11 1.94
C LEU A 209 -5.87 -1.09 2.83
N THR A 210 -6.83 -1.90 2.39
CA THR A 210 -7.19 -3.17 3.04
C THR A 210 -7.04 -4.33 2.08
N PHE A 211 -6.59 -5.46 2.58
CA PHE A 211 -6.42 -6.69 1.81
C PHE A 211 -6.23 -7.90 2.70
N GLY A 212 -6.46 -9.08 2.15
CA GLY A 212 -6.10 -10.35 2.78
C GLY A 212 -5.09 -11.14 1.94
N TYR A 213 -4.31 -11.98 2.58
CA TYR A 213 -3.38 -12.89 1.93
C TYR A 213 -3.02 -14.04 2.87
N GLY A 214 -2.80 -15.23 2.32
CA GLY A 214 -2.54 -16.41 3.15
C GLY A 214 -3.63 -16.64 4.20
N GLN A 215 -3.23 -16.58 5.45
CA GLN A 215 -4.10 -16.68 6.64
C GLN A 215 -4.14 -15.37 7.42
N ARG A 216 -4.08 -14.25 6.70
CA ARG A 216 -3.96 -12.91 7.28
C ARG A 216 -4.87 -11.92 6.58
N TYR A 217 -5.17 -10.85 7.30
CA TYR A 217 -5.80 -9.65 6.77
C TYR A 217 -5.11 -8.42 7.33
N ALA A 218 -5.06 -7.36 6.52
CA ALA A 218 -4.17 -6.24 6.82
C ALA A 218 -4.78 -4.90 6.41
N LYS A 219 -4.31 -3.85 7.08
CA LYS A 219 -4.60 -2.46 6.75
C LYS A 219 -3.32 -1.63 6.80
N TYR A 220 -3.09 -0.88 5.74
CA TYR A 220 -1.93 -0.01 5.57
C TYR A 220 -2.35 1.37 5.09
N ASP A 221 -1.57 2.40 5.42
CA ASP A 221 -1.74 3.68 4.75
C ASP A 221 -0.95 3.74 3.43
N LEU A 222 -1.20 4.77 2.63
CA LEU A 222 -0.52 4.96 1.34
C LEU A 222 0.98 5.24 1.46
N MET A 223 1.45 5.62 2.65
CA MET A 223 2.88 5.76 2.92
C MET A 223 3.55 4.41 3.22
N GLY A 224 2.77 3.33 3.34
CA GLY A 224 3.23 1.99 3.66
C GLY A 224 3.36 1.70 5.16
N ARG A 225 2.79 2.56 6.01
CA ARG A 225 2.74 2.32 7.46
C ARG A 225 1.67 1.29 7.76
N GLU A 226 2.05 0.24 8.47
CA GLU A 226 1.12 -0.77 8.95
C GLU A 226 0.21 -0.17 10.03
N VAL A 227 -1.09 -0.32 9.84
CA VAL A 227 -2.10 -0.07 10.86
C VAL A 227 -2.34 -1.37 11.65
N PHE A 228 -2.55 -2.44 10.93
CA PHE A 228 -2.52 -3.81 11.46
C PHE A 228 -2.25 -4.83 10.36
N ASN A 229 -1.72 -6.00 10.78
CA ASN A 229 -1.52 -7.17 9.94
C ASN A 229 -1.72 -8.41 10.80
N ARG A 230 -2.91 -8.99 10.75
CA ARG A 230 -3.42 -9.97 11.70
C ARG A 230 -3.61 -11.33 11.07
N ARG A 231 -3.44 -12.37 11.87
CA ARG A 231 -3.89 -13.72 11.51
C ARG A 231 -5.40 -13.81 11.64
N LEU A 232 -5.99 -14.72 10.88
CA LEU A 232 -7.38 -15.09 11.09
C LEU A 232 -7.57 -15.63 12.52
N PRO A 233 -8.72 -15.38 13.16
CA PRO A 233 -9.04 -15.93 14.46
C PRO A 233 -8.97 -17.47 14.50
N ALA A 234 -8.72 -18.03 15.67
CA ALA A 234 -8.62 -19.47 15.85
C ALA A 234 -9.91 -20.19 15.40
N GLY A 235 -9.76 -21.29 14.70
CA GLY A 235 -10.87 -22.06 14.14
C GLY A 235 -11.31 -21.63 12.73
N TYR A 236 -10.76 -20.54 12.23
CA TYR A 236 -11.00 -20.06 10.87
C TYR A 236 -9.74 -20.09 10.04
N ALA A 237 -9.94 -20.34 8.78
CA ALA A 237 -8.85 -20.49 7.82
C ALA A 237 -9.28 -19.98 6.46
N ASP A 238 -8.33 -19.92 5.53
CA ASP A 238 -8.64 -19.77 4.11
C ASP A 238 -9.34 -18.46 3.79
N PHE A 239 -8.64 -17.34 4.02
CA PHE A 239 -9.12 -16.03 3.58
C PHE A 239 -9.45 -16.05 2.08
N SER A 240 -10.59 -15.54 1.71
CA SER A 240 -11.08 -15.58 0.34
C SER A 240 -11.79 -14.30 -0.09
N HIS A 241 -11.36 -13.72 -1.19
CA HIS A 241 -11.97 -12.66 -1.98
C HIS A 241 -12.01 -11.27 -1.36
N ALA A 242 -12.64 -11.09 -0.19
CA ALA A 242 -12.94 -9.75 0.28
C ALA A 242 -12.71 -9.55 1.78
N MET A 243 -12.34 -8.33 2.12
CA MET A 243 -12.32 -7.77 3.44
C MET A 243 -13.10 -6.46 3.37
N ASP A 244 -14.28 -6.43 3.96
CA ASP A 244 -15.18 -5.30 3.87
C ASP A 244 -15.35 -4.60 5.23
N PRO A 245 -15.27 -3.26 5.29
CA PRO A 245 -15.51 -2.53 6.53
C PRO A 245 -17.00 -2.58 6.88
N ALA A 246 -17.30 -2.80 8.16
CA ALA A 246 -18.64 -2.66 8.74
C ALA A 246 -18.84 -1.26 9.33
N GLN A 247 -20.09 -0.82 9.48
CA GLN A 247 -20.42 0.52 9.97
C GLN A 247 -19.94 0.80 11.41
N ASN A 248 -19.74 -0.24 12.21
CA ASN A 248 -19.27 -0.17 13.61
C ASN A 248 -17.73 -0.16 13.75
N GLY A 249 -17.01 -0.05 12.64
CA GLY A 249 -15.55 -0.12 12.62
C GLY A 249 -14.98 -1.55 12.66
N HIS A 250 -15.84 -2.56 12.58
CA HIS A 250 -15.45 -3.96 12.40
C HIS A 250 -15.14 -4.26 10.93
N TYR A 251 -14.78 -5.50 10.67
CA TYR A 251 -14.52 -5.99 9.30
C TYR A 251 -15.23 -7.31 9.08
N PHE A 252 -15.82 -7.47 7.91
CA PHE A 252 -16.30 -8.74 7.42
C PHE A 252 -15.22 -9.43 6.60
N LEU A 253 -14.91 -10.67 6.97
CA LEU A 253 -13.95 -11.52 6.28
C LEU A 253 -14.67 -12.74 5.73
N ARG A 254 -14.39 -13.09 4.50
CA ARG A 254 -14.86 -14.34 3.94
C ARG A 254 -13.80 -15.43 4.18
N VAL A 255 -14.20 -16.48 4.90
CA VAL A 255 -13.29 -17.51 5.38
C VAL A 255 -13.93 -18.90 5.35
N SER A 256 -13.16 -19.93 5.68
CA SER A 256 -13.63 -21.26 5.97
C SER A 256 -13.57 -21.56 7.45
N SER A 257 -14.47 -22.42 7.96
CA SER A 257 -14.37 -22.99 9.29
C SER A 257 -13.84 -24.41 9.23
N ALA A 258 -12.79 -24.68 9.97
CA ALA A 258 -12.19 -26.03 10.07
C ALA A 258 -13.03 -26.99 10.93
N ASP A 259 -13.94 -26.46 11.75
CA ASP A 259 -14.72 -27.25 12.72
C ASP A 259 -16.19 -26.79 12.79
N TYR A 260 -16.82 -26.56 11.65
CA TYR A 260 -18.24 -26.23 11.65
C TYR A 260 -19.08 -27.46 11.97
N ARG A 261 -19.99 -27.31 12.94
CA ARG A 261 -20.97 -28.35 13.29
C ARG A 261 -22.35 -27.93 12.79
N ARG A 262 -22.89 -28.76 11.96
CA ARG A 262 -24.27 -28.60 11.49
C ARG A 262 -25.27 -28.79 12.64
N PRO A 263 -26.54 -28.35 12.47
CA PRO A 263 -27.59 -28.57 13.47
C PRO A 263 -27.81 -30.05 13.83
N ASP A 264 -27.51 -30.96 12.90
CA ASP A 264 -27.56 -32.43 13.15
C ASP A 264 -26.34 -32.95 13.95
N GLY A 265 -25.45 -32.06 14.40
CA GLY A 265 -24.25 -32.39 15.17
C GLY A 265 -23.07 -32.88 14.32
N LYS A 266 -23.26 -33.09 13.02
CA LYS A 266 -22.20 -33.56 12.13
C LYS A 266 -21.17 -32.48 11.88
N ARG A 267 -19.90 -32.82 12.13
CA ARG A 267 -18.77 -31.96 11.78
C ARG A 267 -18.57 -31.96 10.27
N VAL A 268 -18.43 -30.78 9.71
CA VAL A 268 -18.14 -30.59 8.30
C VAL A 268 -17.04 -29.51 8.14
N HIS A 269 -16.18 -29.71 7.17
CA HIS A 269 -15.26 -28.68 6.71
C HIS A 269 -16.01 -27.80 5.71
N THR A 270 -16.03 -26.49 5.94
CA THR A 270 -16.62 -25.53 5.00
C THR A 270 -15.54 -25.03 4.04
N VAL A 271 -15.94 -24.62 2.87
CA VAL A 271 -15.06 -24.02 1.88
C VAL A 271 -15.59 -22.64 1.53
N ARG A 272 -14.98 -21.58 2.10
CA ARG A 272 -15.30 -20.17 1.80
C ARG A 272 -16.75 -19.75 2.06
N ASP A 273 -17.44 -20.44 2.94
CA ASP A 273 -18.89 -20.26 3.17
C ASP A 273 -19.20 -19.52 4.45
N VAL A 274 -18.18 -19.09 5.17
CA VAL A 274 -18.33 -18.38 6.44
C VAL A 274 -18.00 -16.91 6.24
N ILE A 275 -18.94 -16.05 6.64
CA ILE A 275 -18.66 -14.62 6.83
C ILE A 275 -18.38 -14.43 8.31
N LEU A 276 -17.16 -13.99 8.60
CA LEU A 276 -16.70 -13.72 9.94
C LEU A 276 -16.68 -12.20 10.16
N GLU A 277 -17.36 -11.72 11.19
CA GLU A 277 -17.19 -10.36 11.65
C GLU A 277 -16.10 -10.34 12.73
N VAL A 278 -15.10 -9.48 12.56
CA VAL A 278 -14.03 -9.24 13.52
C VAL A 278 -14.06 -7.79 13.98
N ASP A 279 -13.87 -7.58 15.26
CA ASP A 279 -13.80 -6.24 15.84
C ASP A 279 -12.48 -5.53 15.47
N GLN A 280 -12.37 -4.28 15.91
CA GLN A 280 -11.14 -3.49 15.69
C GLN A 280 -9.88 -4.08 16.37
N ASN A 281 -10.01 -5.06 17.26
CA ASN A 281 -8.91 -5.76 17.91
C ASN A 281 -8.61 -7.11 17.23
N GLY A 282 -9.47 -7.56 16.34
CA GLY A 282 -9.34 -8.82 15.60
C GLY A 282 -9.97 -10.01 16.28
N CYS A 283 -10.96 -9.78 17.17
CA CYS A 283 -11.71 -10.79 17.88
C CYS A 283 -13.12 -10.97 17.32
#